data_c7756e76aa2b2a62e3913d85fb1b74ac
#
_entry.id   c7756e76aa2b2a62e3913d85fb1b74ac
#
_cell.length_a   1.000
_cell.length_b   1.000
_cell.length_c   1.000
_cell.angle_alpha   90.00
_cell.angle_beta   90.00
_cell.angle_gamma   90.00
#
_symmetry.space_group_name_H-M   'P 1'
#
loop_
_entity.id
_entity.type
_entity.pdbx_description
1 polymer ?
#
loop_
_entity_poly.entity_id
_entity_poly.type
_entity_poly.pdbx_seq_one_letter_code
_entity_poly.pdbx_strand_id
1 'polypeptide(L)'
;SVGGKTAIDLPGGKNLVGAFKQPVAVLCDLDTLDTLPKMFLADGMGEVIKYGMIRDEKLFELLEQHNLENVSSAMDEIVPTCIDIKRDVVEQDEFDTGERMILNFGHTLGHAVESYYHYETYTHGSAVAAGMCMMTEKTCTPELYVRLCDCVKAYDLPTEVPASLSELVPLCGNDKKRASAALRFIVCETIGKAEIRSMPFDEFAVWMGGDA
;
A
#
# COMPACT_ATOMS: atom_id res chain seq x y z
N SER A 1 -5.15 13.70 -4.23
CA SER A 1 -6.16 14.77 -4.17
C SER A 1 -7.47 14.28 -3.55
N VAL A 2 -7.95 13.08 -3.89
CA VAL A 2 -9.13 12.49 -3.24
C VAL A 2 -8.81 12.13 -1.80
N GLY A 3 -9.68 12.55 -0.85
CA GLY A 3 -9.60 12.18 0.56
C GLY A 3 -9.07 13.25 1.50
N GLY A 4 -8.76 14.44 1.02
CA GLY A 4 -8.56 15.64 1.82
C GLY A 4 -7.36 15.66 2.76
N LYS A 5 -6.52 14.64 2.78
CA LYS A 5 -5.25 14.67 3.54
C LYS A 5 -4.25 15.58 2.82
N THR A 6 -4.00 16.76 3.38
CA THR A 6 -3.04 17.73 2.85
C THR A 6 -1.98 17.99 3.90
N ALA A 7 -0.70 17.86 3.54
CA ALA A 7 0.39 18.08 4.46
C ALA A 7 1.69 18.45 3.71
N ILE A 8 2.64 18.99 4.44
CA ILE A 8 3.99 19.29 3.97
C ILE A 8 5.02 18.52 4.80
N ASP A 9 6.11 18.19 4.14
CA ASP A 9 7.28 17.58 4.77
C ASP A 9 8.14 18.66 5.42
N LEU A 10 8.71 18.32 6.57
CA LEU A 10 9.65 19.16 7.28
C LEU A 10 10.97 18.39 7.46
N PRO A 11 12.08 19.06 7.82
CA PRO A 11 13.37 18.39 8.07
C PRO A 11 13.30 17.27 9.14
N GLY A 12 12.28 17.29 10.00
CA GLY A 12 12.08 16.28 11.05
C GLY A 12 11.19 15.10 10.65
N GLY A 13 10.62 15.07 9.43
CA GLY A 13 9.80 13.96 8.94
C GLY A 13 8.74 14.36 7.93
N LYS A 14 8.14 13.34 7.32
CA LYS A 14 7.08 13.49 6.32
C LYS A 14 5.73 13.84 6.97
N ASN A 15 4.94 14.68 6.29
CA ASN A 15 3.55 14.99 6.63
C ASN A 15 3.32 15.57 8.04
N LEU A 16 4.31 16.28 8.61
CA LEU A 16 4.25 16.76 10.00
C LEU A 16 3.32 17.96 10.21
N VAL A 17 3.07 18.75 9.17
CA VAL A 17 2.16 19.90 9.23
C VAL A 17 1.13 19.78 8.12
N GLY A 18 -0.13 19.60 8.51
CA GLY A 18 -1.21 19.40 7.55
C GLY A 18 -2.59 19.61 8.15
N ALA A 19 -3.59 19.45 7.31
CA ALA A 19 -5.00 19.54 7.67
C ALA A 19 -5.84 18.62 6.80
N PHE A 20 -7.02 18.24 7.29
CA PHE A 20 -8.04 17.64 6.45
C PHE A 20 -8.78 18.78 5.70
N LYS A 21 -8.58 18.82 4.38
CA LYS A 21 -9.24 19.79 3.50
C LYS A 21 -9.68 19.11 2.21
N GLN A 22 -10.97 18.86 2.09
CA GLN A 22 -11.54 18.29 0.88
C GLN A 22 -11.43 19.25 -0.30
N PRO A 23 -11.06 18.77 -1.50
CA PRO A 23 -11.10 19.56 -2.72
C PRO A 23 -12.55 19.84 -3.13
N VAL A 24 -12.79 20.96 -3.77
CA VAL A 24 -14.09 21.27 -4.37
C VAL A 24 -14.30 20.55 -5.70
N ALA A 25 -13.22 20.19 -6.37
CA ALA A 25 -13.18 19.37 -7.58
C ALA A 25 -11.79 18.71 -7.72
N VAL A 26 -11.73 17.56 -8.38
CA VAL A 26 -10.49 16.91 -8.76
C VAL A 26 -10.54 16.71 -10.27
N LEU A 27 -9.57 17.29 -10.98
CA LEU A 27 -9.37 17.08 -12.41
C LEU A 27 -8.19 16.12 -12.59
N CYS A 28 -8.42 15.02 -13.28
CA CYS A 28 -7.39 14.04 -13.63
C CYS A 28 -7.24 14.03 -15.15
N ASP A 29 -6.12 14.55 -15.64
CA ASP A 29 -5.74 14.51 -17.04
C ASP A 29 -4.74 13.38 -17.24
N LEU A 30 -5.16 12.30 -17.94
CA LEU A 30 -4.36 11.10 -18.13
C LEU A 30 -3.18 11.32 -19.08
N ASP A 31 -3.24 12.30 -19.97
CA ASP A 31 -2.14 12.63 -20.88
C ASP A 31 -0.87 13.06 -20.12
N THR A 32 -1.03 13.49 -18.86
CA THR A 32 0.12 13.79 -17.98
C THR A 32 0.97 12.57 -17.65
N LEU A 33 0.44 11.36 -17.78
CA LEU A 33 1.17 10.10 -17.57
C LEU A 33 2.17 9.82 -18.71
N ASP A 34 1.95 10.35 -19.91
CA ASP A 34 2.80 10.12 -21.08
C ASP A 34 4.25 10.64 -20.88
N THR A 35 4.41 11.65 -20.04
CA THR A 35 5.71 12.22 -19.71
C THR A 35 6.31 11.69 -18.41
N LEU A 36 5.59 10.80 -17.73
CA LEU A 36 6.04 10.24 -16.46
C LEU A 36 7.15 9.20 -16.70
N PRO A 37 8.34 9.32 -16.07
CA PRO A 37 9.35 8.28 -16.15
C PRO A 37 8.81 6.92 -15.67
N LYS A 38 9.17 5.84 -16.39
CA LYS A 38 8.66 4.47 -16.11
C LYS A 38 8.77 4.07 -14.66
N MET A 39 9.85 4.45 -13.97
CA MET A 39 10.03 4.12 -12.55
C MET A 39 8.93 4.72 -11.65
N PHE A 40 8.43 5.92 -11.97
CA PHE A 40 7.35 6.54 -11.21
C PHE A 40 5.98 5.99 -11.59
N LEU A 41 5.82 5.55 -12.84
CA LEU A 41 4.64 4.79 -13.25
C LEU A 41 4.59 3.46 -12.49
N ALA A 42 5.69 2.70 -12.48
CA ALA A 42 5.82 1.46 -11.72
C ALA A 42 5.48 1.68 -10.22
N ASP A 43 6.06 2.74 -9.62
CA ASP A 43 5.78 3.10 -8.24
C ASP A 43 4.28 3.35 -8.00
N GLY A 44 3.63 4.09 -8.88
CA GLY A 44 2.18 4.31 -8.83
C GLY A 44 1.37 3.01 -8.96
N MET A 45 1.83 2.05 -9.77
CA MET A 45 1.16 0.76 -9.93
C MET A 45 1.16 -0.08 -8.66
N GLY A 46 2.12 0.09 -7.74
CA GLY A 46 2.06 -0.52 -6.41
C GLY A 46 0.78 -0.15 -5.66
N GLU A 47 0.38 1.11 -5.72
CA GLU A 47 -0.88 1.59 -5.13
C GLU A 47 -2.11 1.08 -5.90
N VAL A 48 -2.04 0.99 -7.24
CA VAL A 48 -3.14 0.47 -8.07
C VAL A 48 -3.40 -1.02 -7.77
N ILE A 49 -2.35 -1.84 -7.68
CA ILE A 49 -2.43 -3.25 -7.30
C ILE A 49 -3.08 -3.39 -5.91
N LYS A 50 -2.70 -2.53 -4.98
CA LYS A 50 -3.34 -2.48 -3.67
C LYS A 50 -4.85 -2.28 -3.76
N TYR A 51 -5.34 -1.38 -4.62
CA TYR A 51 -6.78 -1.17 -4.78
C TYR A 51 -7.49 -2.43 -5.29
N GLY A 52 -6.92 -3.15 -6.24
CA GLY A 52 -7.41 -4.44 -6.70
C GLY A 52 -7.51 -5.43 -5.53
N MET A 53 -6.45 -5.57 -4.76
CA MET A 53 -6.41 -6.47 -3.62
C MET A 53 -7.44 -6.15 -2.53
N ILE A 54 -7.64 -4.88 -2.21
CA ILE A 54 -8.49 -4.50 -1.07
C ILE A 54 -9.98 -4.37 -1.40
N ARG A 55 -10.37 -4.09 -2.67
CA ARG A 55 -11.75 -3.71 -3.01
C ARG A 55 -12.28 -4.22 -4.33
N ASP A 56 -11.45 -4.52 -5.32
CA ASP A 56 -11.94 -4.78 -6.67
C ASP A 56 -11.17 -5.90 -7.37
N GLU A 57 -11.73 -7.11 -7.33
CA GLU A 57 -11.16 -8.29 -7.99
C GLU A 57 -11.05 -8.10 -9.52
N LYS A 58 -12.00 -7.37 -10.15
CA LYS A 58 -11.96 -7.13 -11.60
C LYS A 58 -10.82 -6.21 -11.98
N LEU A 59 -10.54 -5.19 -11.15
CA LEU A 59 -9.35 -4.37 -11.32
C LEU A 59 -8.09 -5.23 -11.20
N PHE A 60 -8.02 -6.14 -10.24
CA PHE A 60 -6.87 -7.03 -10.11
C PHE A 60 -6.71 -7.94 -11.34
N GLU A 61 -7.80 -8.56 -11.82
CA GLU A 61 -7.80 -9.37 -13.04
C GLU A 61 -7.39 -8.58 -14.29
N LEU A 62 -7.80 -7.31 -14.39
CA LEU A 62 -7.34 -6.42 -15.46
C LEU A 62 -5.83 -6.20 -15.39
N LEU A 63 -5.29 -6.00 -14.18
CA LEU A 63 -3.85 -5.81 -13.97
C LEU A 63 -3.04 -7.08 -14.30
N GLU A 64 -3.57 -8.27 -14.04
CA GLU A 64 -2.94 -9.54 -14.42
C GLU A 64 -2.83 -9.72 -15.95
N GLN A 65 -3.68 -9.05 -16.74
CA GLN A 65 -3.64 -9.08 -18.19
C GLN A 65 -2.67 -8.07 -18.81
N HIS A 66 -2.11 -7.18 -18.00
CA HIS A 66 -1.22 -6.12 -18.42
C HIS A 66 0.13 -6.19 -17.70
N ASN A 67 1.04 -5.35 -18.12
CA ASN A 67 2.35 -5.15 -17.49
C ASN A 67 2.77 -3.69 -17.67
N LEU A 68 3.92 -3.31 -17.12
CA LEU A 68 4.42 -1.93 -17.17
C LEU A 68 4.57 -1.39 -18.60
N GLU A 69 4.79 -2.22 -19.63
CA GLU A 69 5.00 -1.79 -21.00
C GLU A 69 3.69 -1.46 -21.75
N ASN A 70 2.58 -2.08 -21.35
CA ASN A 70 1.31 -1.96 -22.08
C ASN A 70 0.14 -1.41 -21.25
N VAL A 71 0.33 -1.18 -19.96
CA VAL A 71 -0.74 -0.73 -19.04
C VAL A 71 -1.32 0.65 -19.42
N SER A 72 -0.57 1.46 -20.15
CA SER A 72 -1.06 2.77 -20.64
C SER A 72 -2.37 2.64 -21.45
N SER A 73 -2.55 1.53 -22.15
CA SER A 73 -3.78 1.27 -22.91
C SER A 73 -5.03 1.03 -22.05
N ALA A 74 -4.88 0.78 -20.76
CA ALA A 74 -5.96 0.51 -19.81
C ALA A 74 -6.16 1.63 -18.77
N MET A 75 -5.41 2.75 -18.85
CA MET A 75 -5.48 3.82 -17.85
C MET A 75 -6.84 4.51 -17.79
N ASP A 76 -7.58 4.55 -18.90
CA ASP A 76 -8.96 5.08 -18.96
C ASP A 76 -9.95 4.28 -18.08
N GLU A 77 -9.64 3.02 -17.79
CA GLU A 77 -10.42 2.17 -16.89
C GLU A 77 -9.82 2.13 -15.48
N ILE A 78 -8.50 2.01 -15.38
CA ILE A 78 -7.78 1.87 -14.11
C ILE A 78 -7.94 3.11 -13.23
N VAL A 79 -7.70 4.30 -13.78
CA VAL A 79 -7.66 5.54 -12.97
C VAL A 79 -9.04 5.91 -12.42
N PRO A 80 -10.13 5.91 -13.20
CA PRO A 80 -11.47 6.14 -12.65
C PRO A 80 -11.84 5.11 -11.59
N THR A 81 -11.56 3.83 -11.81
CA THR A 81 -11.83 2.75 -10.84
C THR A 81 -11.10 3.00 -9.51
N CYS A 82 -9.83 3.36 -9.55
CA CYS A 82 -9.07 3.71 -8.35
C CYS A 82 -9.62 4.94 -7.63
N ILE A 83 -10.07 5.95 -8.38
CA ILE A 83 -10.69 7.16 -7.82
C ILE A 83 -12.00 6.80 -7.13
N ASP A 84 -12.84 5.98 -7.75
CA ASP A 84 -14.12 5.55 -7.20
C ASP A 84 -13.92 4.74 -5.91
N ILE A 85 -13.03 3.75 -5.91
CA ILE A 85 -12.68 2.98 -4.70
C ILE A 85 -12.24 3.92 -3.58
N LYS A 86 -11.35 4.86 -3.88
CA LYS A 86 -10.85 5.81 -2.87
C LYS A 86 -11.95 6.75 -2.38
N ARG A 87 -12.79 7.24 -3.27
CA ARG A 87 -13.96 8.07 -2.92
C ARG A 87 -14.87 7.33 -1.95
N ASP A 88 -15.26 6.10 -2.29
CA ASP A 88 -16.20 5.31 -1.50
C ASP A 88 -15.67 5.02 -0.09
N VAL A 89 -14.37 4.72 0.02
CA VAL A 89 -13.71 4.53 1.32
C VAL A 89 -13.64 5.84 2.13
N VAL A 90 -13.36 6.96 1.47
CA VAL A 90 -13.27 8.29 2.14
C VAL A 90 -14.64 8.79 2.57
N GLU A 91 -15.70 8.56 1.78
CA GLU A 91 -17.07 8.93 2.15
C GLU A 91 -17.57 8.15 3.38
N GLN A 92 -17.10 6.91 3.56
CA GLN A 92 -17.41 6.10 4.74
C GLN A 92 -16.60 6.52 5.98
N ASP A 93 -15.39 7.01 5.80
CA ASP A 93 -14.49 7.38 6.90
C ASP A 93 -13.57 8.55 6.48
N GLU A 94 -14.08 9.76 6.56
CA GLU A 94 -13.35 10.97 6.16
C GLU A 94 -12.06 11.19 6.96
N PHE A 95 -12.09 10.91 8.26
CA PHE A 95 -11.00 11.23 9.20
C PHE A 95 -10.03 10.08 9.48
N ASP A 96 -10.17 8.95 8.77
CA ASP A 96 -9.26 7.80 8.90
C ASP A 96 -9.24 7.20 10.32
N THR A 97 -10.42 7.00 10.87
CA THR A 97 -10.59 6.45 12.22
C THR A 97 -11.00 4.97 12.24
N GLY A 98 -11.42 4.43 11.11
CA GLY A 98 -11.95 3.07 10.98
C GLY A 98 -11.70 2.46 9.60
N GLU A 99 -12.72 2.38 8.75
CA GLU A 99 -12.71 1.66 7.46
C GLU A 99 -11.62 2.14 6.50
N ARG A 100 -11.29 3.42 6.50
CA ARG A 100 -10.26 3.99 5.63
C ARG A 100 -8.87 3.38 5.85
N MET A 101 -8.64 2.74 7.00
CA MET A 101 -7.40 2.02 7.28
C MET A 101 -7.09 0.91 6.28
N ILE A 102 -8.09 0.34 5.56
CA ILE A 102 -7.83 -0.68 4.54
C ILE A 102 -6.87 -0.19 3.45
N LEU A 103 -6.83 1.13 3.19
CA LEU A 103 -5.87 1.75 2.27
C LEU A 103 -4.41 1.55 2.71
N ASN A 104 -4.16 1.10 3.94
CA ASN A 104 -2.83 0.82 4.45
C ASN A 104 -2.41 -0.66 4.27
N PHE A 105 -3.09 -1.45 3.42
CA PHE A 105 -2.61 -2.78 3.07
C PHE A 105 -1.19 -2.69 2.49
N GLY A 106 -0.28 -3.52 2.98
CA GLY A 106 1.15 -3.47 2.65
C GLY A 106 1.95 -2.37 3.36
N HIS A 107 1.31 -1.31 3.87
CA HIS A 107 2.01 -0.15 4.43
C HIS A 107 2.71 -0.43 5.77
N THR A 108 2.21 -1.34 6.59
CA THR A 108 2.85 -1.68 7.87
C THR A 108 4.30 -2.12 7.66
N LEU A 109 4.52 -3.07 6.75
CA LEU A 109 5.85 -3.52 6.37
C LEU A 109 6.53 -2.58 5.38
N GLY A 110 5.77 -1.96 4.46
CA GLY A 110 6.31 -1.00 3.50
C GLY A 110 6.99 0.19 4.20
N HIS A 111 6.37 0.80 5.19
CA HIS A 111 7.00 1.88 5.97
C HIS A 111 8.22 1.39 6.77
N ALA A 112 8.21 0.14 7.24
CA ALA A 112 9.39 -0.46 7.86
C ALA A 112 10.54 -0.59 6.86
N VAL A 113 10.26 -1.03 5.63
CA VAL A 113 11.23 -1.07 4.53
C VAL A 113 11.77 0.33 4.22
N GLU A 114 10.89 1.32 4.00
CA GLU A 114 11.32 2.71 3.76
C GLU A 114 12.24 3.22 4.88
N SER A 115 11.88 2.97 6.13
CA SER A 115 12.65 3.38 7.32
C SER A 115 14.00 2.67 7.41
N TYR A 116 14.03 1.35 7.20
CA TYR A 116 15.24 0.54 7.25
C TYR A 116 16.28 1.00 6.22
N TYR A 117 15.82 1.32 5.02
CA TYR A 117 16.66 1.81 3.93
C TYR A 117 16.74 3.34 3.85
N HIS A 118 16.40 4.05 4.92
CA HIS A 118 16.54 5.51 5.07
C HIS A 118 15.84 6.33 3.99
N TYR A 119 14.75 5.79 3.38
CA TYR A 119 13.99 6.43 2.30
C TYR A 119 14.81 6.71 1.01
N GLU A 120 15.95 6.03 0.82
CA GLU A 120 16.87 6.27 -0.30
C GLU A 120 16.83 5.15 -1.34
N THR A 121 16.56 3.90 -0.95
CA THR A 121 16.68 2.72 -1.83
C THR A 121 15.36 2.33 -2.46
N TYR A 122 14.27 2.39 -1.70
CA TYR A 122 12.94 2.01 -2.15
C TYR A 122 12.04 3.25 -2.24
N THR A 123 11.33 3.37 -3.36
CA THR A 123 10.22 4.31 -3.49
C THR A 123 9.03 3.82 -2.68
N HIS A 124 8.05 4.69 -2.41
CA HIS A 124 6.89 4.34 -1.58
C HIS A 124 6.12 3.15 -2.14
N GLY A 125 5.75 3.19 -3.43
CA GLY A 125 4.98 2.11 -4.05
C GLY A 125 5.77 0.80 -4.13
N SER A 126 7.09 0.84 -4.34
CA SER A 126 7.93 -0.35 -4.31
C SER A 126 8.01 -0.98 -2.92
N ALA A 127 8.13 -0.17 -1.88
CA ALA A 127 8.11 -0.64 -0.50
C ALA A 127 6.75 -1.23 -0.09
N VAL A 128 5.65 -0.58 -0.51
CA VAL A 128 4.29 -1.07 -0.29
C VAL A 128 4.05 -2.38 -1.03
N ALA A 129 4.51 -2.53 -2.28
CA ALA A 129 4.38 -3.75 -3.06
C ALA A 129 5.07 -4.95 -2.37
N ALA A 130 6.33 -4.77 -1.93
CA ALA A 130 7.02 -5.79 -1.14
C ALA A 130 6.28 -6.09 0.17
N GLY A 131 5.78 -5.06 0.85
CA GLY A 131 4.99 -5.19 2.08
C GLY A 131 3.68 -5.97 1.88
N MET A 132 3.00 -5.78 0.75
CA MET A 132 1.82 -6.57 0.39
C MET A 132 2.18 -8.05 0.21
N CYS A 133 3.25 -8.36 -0.53
CA CYS A 133 3.69 -9.73 -0.75
C CYS A 133 4.08 -10.42 0.58
N MET A 134 4.87 -9.78 1.42
CA MET A 134 5.27 -10.31 2.73
C MET A 134 4.06 -10.55 3.66
N MET A 135 3.06 -9.66 3.65
CA MET A 135 1.84 -9.86 4.45
C MET A 135 1.00 -11.00 3.88
N THR A 136 0.85 -11.08 2.55
CA THR A 136 0.06 -12.12 1.88
C THR A 136 0.67 -13.51 2.06
N GLU A 137 1.99 -13.64 2.06
CA GLU A 137 2.69 -14.89 2.35
C GLU A 137 2.27 -15.49 3.71
N LYS A 138 2.01 -14.63 4.71
CA LYS A 138 1.62 -15.05 6.06
C LYS A 138 0.12 -15.33 6.22
N THR A 139 -0.72 -14.79 5.36
CA THR A 139 -2.18 -14.75 5.59
C THR A 139 -3.00 -15.51 4.57
N CYS A 140 -2.44 -15.82 3.40
CA CYS A 140 -3.20 -16.32 2.27
C CYS A 140 -2.78 -17.71 1.83
N THR A 141 -3.55 -18.27 0.89
CA THR A 141 -3.15 -19.51 0.23
C THR A 141 -1.93 -19.30 -0.66
N PRO A 142 -1.11 -20.33 -0.90
CA PRO A 142 0.04 -20.23 -1.80
C PRO A 142 -0.34 -19.73 -3.21
N GLU A 143 -1.53 -20.10 -3.70
CA GLU A 143 -2.01 -19.71 -5.02
C GLU A 143 -2.26 -18.19 -5.10
N LEU A 144 -2.87 -17.60 -4.07
CA LEU A 144 -3.11 -16.17 -4.02
C LEU A 144 -1.79 -15.39 -3.88
N TYR A 145 -0.88 -15.88 -3.03
CA TYR A 145 0.44 -15.31 -2.89
C TYR A 145 1.19 -15.27 -4.23
N VAL A 146 1.19 -16.38 -4.98
CA VAL A 146 1.82 -16.44 -6.30
C VAL A 146 1.18 -15.45 -7.27
N ARG A 147 -0.16 -15.39 -7.34
CA ARG A 147 -0.87 -14.43 -8.20
C ARG A 147 -0.47 -12.98 -7.89
N LEU A 148 -0.43 -12.61 -6.62
CA LEU A 148 -0.01 -11.26 -6.23
C LEU A 148 1.44 -10.99 -6.62
N CYS A 149 2.36 -11.91 -6.33
CA CYS A 149 3.78 -11.76 -6.68
C CYS A 149 4.00 -11.64 -8.19
N ASP A 150 3.28 -12.43 -8.99
CA ASP A 150 3.39 -12.37 -10.45
C ASP A 150 2.85 -11.04 -10.99
N CYS A 151 1.72 -10.56 -10.47
CA CYS A 151 1.18 -9.25 -10.80
C CYS A 151 2.18 -8.13 -10.43
N VAL A 152 2.74 -8.15 -9.22
CA VAL A 152 3.75 -7.17 -8.76
C VAL A 152 4.97 -7.15 -9.67
N LYS A 153 5.51 -8.31 -10.03
CA LYS A 153 6.66 -8.45 -10.95
C LYS A 153 6.37 -7.93 -12.35
N ALA A 154 5.13 -8.10 -12.85
CA ALA A 154 4.73 -7.60 -14.17
C ALA A 154 4.85 -6.07 -14.29
N TYR A 155 4.88 -5.37 -13.16
CA TYR A 155 5.04 -3.92 -13.07
C TYR A 155 6.44 -3.49 -12.59
N ASP A 156 7.44 -4.36 -12.71
CA ASP A 156 8.83 -4.09 -12.30
C ASP A 156 8.97 -3.69 -10.81
N LEU A 157 8.06 -4.19 -9.97
CA LEU A 157 8.06 -3.94 -8.54
C LEU A 157 8.66 -5.13 -7.76
N PRO A 158 9.32 -4.89 -6.61
CA PRO A 158 9.88 -5.95 -5.80
C PRO A 158 8.79 -6.71 -5.03
N THR A 159 8.95 -8.03 -4.94
CA THR A 159 8.10 -8.90 -4.11
C THR A 159 8.73 -9.22 -2.75
N GLU A 160 10.02 -8.94 -2.60
CA GLU A 160 10.81 -9.16 -1.39
C GLU A 160 11.89 -8.09 -1.26
N VAL A 161 12.50 -7.99 -0.11
CA VAL A 161 13.65 -7.12 0.18
C VAL A 161 14.74 -7.93 0.86
N PRO A 162 16.04 -7.54 0.75
CA PRO A 162 17.13 -8.26 1.40
C PRO A 162 17.07 -8.28 2.94
N ALA A 163 16.44 -7.27 3.56
CA ALA A 163 16.27 -7.22 5.00
C ALA A 163 15.33 -8.34 5.48
N SER A 164 15.71 -9.01 6.56
CA SER A 164 14.90 -10.04 7.20
C SER A 164 13.69 -9.45 7.94
N LEU A 165 12.66 -10.27 8.18
CA LEU A 165 11.51 -9.84 8.98
C LEU A 165 11.92 -9.48 10.42
N SER A 166 12.94 -10.14 11.00
CA SER A 166 13.46 -9.78 12.33
C SER A 166 14.09 -8.38 12.38
N GLU A 167 14.57 -7.85 11.24
CA GLU A 167 15.08 -6.48 11.15
C GLU A 167 13.95 -5.46 10.88
N LEU A 168 12.94 -5.84 10.10
CA LEU A 168 11.86 -4.95 9.69
C LEU A 168 10.77 -4.78 10.76
N VAL A 169 10.36 -5.88 11.40
CA VAL A 169 9.24 -5.88 12.36
C VAL A 169 9.41 -4.88 13.51
N PRO A 170 10.60 -4.71 14.12
CA PRO A 170 10.79 -3.68 15.14
C PRO A 170 10.49 -2.25 14.68
N LEU A 171 10.57 -1.99 13.36
CA LEU A 171 10.29 -0.68 12.77
C LEU A 171 8.80 -0.45 12.50
N CYS A 172 7.96 -1.51 12.56
CA CYS A 172 6.51 -1.39 12.38
C CYS A 172 5.83 -0.65 13.54
N GLY A 173 6.49 -0.54 14.70
CA GLY A 173 5.96 0.08 15.91
C GLY A 173 6.65 1.40 16.25
N ASN A 174 6.66 2.40 15.36
CA ASN A 174 7.45 3.64 15.49
C ASN A 174 7.10 4.57 16.68
N ASP A 175 6.36 4.13 17.68
CA ASP A 175 6.11 4.90 18.90
C ASP A 175 6.57 4.10 20.14
N LYS A 176 7.84 4.31 20.55
CA LYS A 176 8.46 3.70 21.74
C LYS A 176 7.67 3.89 23.05
N LYS A 177 6.56 4.63 23.02
CA LYS A 177 5.63 4.83 24.16
C LYS A 177 4.44 3.86 24.13
N ARG A 178 4.32 2.94 23.15
CA ARG A 178 3.17 2.04 22.96
C ARG A 178 3.49 0.56 23.08
N ALA A 179 4.46 0.16 23.91
CA ALA A 179 4.74 -1.26 24.17
C ALA A 179 3.51 -2.10 24.65
N SER A 180 2.39 -1.45 24.97
CA SER A 180 1.12 -2.09 25.35
C SER A 180 -0.03 -1.81 24.36
N ALA A 181 0.19 -1.04 23.30
CA ALA A 181 -0.87 -0.73 22.34
C ALA A 181 -0.97 -1.81 21.26
N ALA A 182 -2.19 -2.22 20.95
CA ALA A 182 -2.43 -3.15 19.85
C ALA A 182 -2.04 -2.51 18.52
N LEU A 183 -1.25 -3.22 17.73
CA LEU A 183 -0.95 -2.88 16.35
C LEU A 183 -2.17 -3.23 15.48
N ARG A 184 -2.65 -2.29 14.69
CA ARG A 184 -3.65 -2.53 13.65
C ARG A 184 -2.94 -2.68 12.32
N PHE A 185 -3.29 -3.72 11.57
CA PHE A 185 -2.73 -4.02 10.25
C PHE A 185 -3.82 -4.58 9.34
N ILE A 186 -3.56 -4.60 8.05
CA ILE A 186 -4.53 -5.00 7.04
C ILE A 186 -4.09 -6.32 6.43
N VAL A 187 -5.04 -7.21 6.23
CA VAL A 187 -4.86 -8.48 5.51
C VAL A 187 -5.89 -8.61 4.40
N CYS A 188 -5.55 -9.37 3.35
CA CYS A 188 -6.45 -9.70 2.25
C CYS A 188 -6.37 -11.22 2.03
N GLU A 189 -7.25 -11.99 2.63
CA GLU A 189 -7.29 -13.45 2.44
C GLU A 189 -7.92 -13.86 1.10
N THR A 190 -8.64 -12.93 0.48
CA THR A 190 -9.19 -13.06 -0.88
C THR A 190 -9.00 -11.73 -1.61
N ILE A 191 -8.80 -11.78 -2.92
CA ILE A 191 -8.72 -10.58 -3.76
C ILE A 191 -10.05 -9.83 -3.67
N GLY A 192 -9.97 -8.50 -3.64
CA GLY A 192 -11.14 -7.62 -3.55
C GLY A 192 -11.70 -7.45 -2.13
N LYS A 193 -11.10 -8.10 -1.11
CA LYS A 193 -11.62 -8.03 0.26
C LYS A 193 -10.51 -7.86 1.30
N ALA A 194 -10.42 -6.66 1.87
CA ALA A 194 -9.54 -6.36 2.98
C ALA A 194 -10.22 -6.51 4.34
N GLU A 195 -9.44 -6.90 5.34
CA GLU A 195 -9.84 -6.97 6.74
C GLU A 195 -8.85 -6.23 7.63
N ILE A 196 -9.38 -5.48 8.59
CA ILE A 196 -8.57 -4.82 9.61
C ILE A 196 -8.40 -5.80 10.77
N ARG A 197 -7.16 -6.15 11.08
CA ARG A 197 -6.79 -6.97 12.24
C ARG A 197 -6.05 -6.16 13.27
N SER A 198 -6.13 -6.61 14.52
CA SER A 198 -5.46 -5.97 15.64
C SER A 198 -4.93 -7.03 16.58
N MET A 199 -3.66 -6.90 16.99
CA MET A 199 -3.07 -7.74 18.03
C MET A 199 -1.99 -6.95 18.78
N PRO A 200 -1.59 -7.38 20.00
CA PRO A 200 -0.44 -6.82 20.68
C PRO A 200 0.82 -6.87 19.80
N PHE A 201 1.66 -5.85 19.89
CA PHE A 201 2.85 -5.76 19.04
C PHE A 201 3.77 -6.96 19.19
N ASP A 202 3.97 -7.45 20.42
CA ASP A 202 4.83 -8.61 20.68
C ASP A 202 4.27 -9.89 20.01
N GLU A 203 2.95 -10.07 20.02
CA GLU A 203 2.30 -11.18 19.31
C GLU A 203 2.46 -11.03 17.79
N PHE A 204 2.32 -9.81 17.26
CA PHE A 204 2.56 -9.52 15.84
C PHE A 204 4.00 -9.83 15.45
N ALA A 205 4.97 -9.45 16.27
CA ALA A 205 6.39 -9.72 16.03
C ALA A 205 6.67 -11.22 15.92
N VAL A 206 6.19 -12.00 16.87
CA VAL A 206 6.33 -13.47 16.83
C VAL A 206 5.61 -14.07 15.63
N TRP A 207 4.39 -13.61 15.35
CA TRP A 207 3.59 -14.10 14.23
C TRP A 207 4.24 -13.83 12.87
N MET A 208 4.87 -12.67 12.70
CA MET A 208 5.62 -12.33 11.48
C MET A 208 6.96 -13.10 11.37
N GLY A 209 7.44 -13.74 12.43
CA GLY A 209 8.71 -14.46 12.45
C GLY A 209 9.88 -13.58 12.89
N GLY A 210 9.60 -12.50 13.63
CA GLY A 210 10.59 -11.73 14.38
C GLY A 210 10.96 -12.45 15.68
N ASP A 211 12.08 -12.08 16.26
CA ASP A 211 12.46 -12.48 17.62
C ASP A 211 11.57 -11.71 18.62
N ALA A 212 11.12 -12.39 19.69
CA ALA A 212 10.31 -11.82 20.74
C ALA A 212 11.13 -10.91 21.66
#